data_e2a383ad779f7f3fc1f934c582ca9599
#
_entry.id   e2a383ad779f7f3fc1f934c582ca9599
#
_cell.length_a   1.000
_cell.length_b   1.000
_cell.length_c   1.000
_cell.angle_alpha   90.00
_cell.angle_beta   90.00
_cell.angle_gamma   90.00
#
_symmetry.space_group_name_H-M   'P 1'
#
loop_
_entity.id
_entity.type
_entity.pdbx_description
1 polymer ?
#
loop_
_entity_poly.entity_id
_entity_poly.type
_entity_poly.pdbx_seq_one_letter_code
_entity_poly.pdbx_strand_id
1 'polypeptide(L)'
;MHIDLNSCFATIEQQANRQLRGRPIAVAAYNSPGGCILASSIEAKRLGVKTGMRVQEGKLLCSDLLILEPDPAKYRCVHLQFREIINCYTPEFSPKSIDEFALNLEGCPAFKLGMHEVAKRIKCDIKNAIGDYITVSIGIAPNRFLAKAASVLHKPDGLDEIHAYNFKEIYAGLKLQDLCGIAANSAARLAESGIYTVMDFYNAKASDLIRAFHSIGGYYWYLRLRGWEIDAVDFARKSFGNSYALPKPFWKLEDLLPILQKLTEKMCFRLHTSGFKARGVGVAVRYKTGNFWHKTRLYADFIYKPGDFFTSAFKLLGLAPYKEPVHTLTVFCFGLIKTDTFQPDLFGVEEKNYKLADAVDAINAKWGNFVLGPASILLSKDLVKDRIAFGGVRELT
;
A
#
# COMPACT_ATOMS: atom_id res chain seq x y z
N MET A 1 -15.55 -12.70 0.70
CA MET A 1 -15.57 -11.86 1.93
C MET A 1 -14.42 -10.88 1.89
N HIS A 2 -14.61 -9.65 2.37
CA HIS A 2 -13.56 -8.64 2.53
C HIS A 2 -13.54 -8.16 3.98
N ILE A 3 -12.36 -8.13 4.60
CA ILE A 3 -12.16 -7.74 6.01
C ILE A 3 -11.24 -6.53 6.03
N ASP A 4 -11.60 -5.50 6.79
CA ASP A 4 -10.90 -4.22 6.86
C ASP A 4 -10.76 -3.80 8.34
N LEU A 5 -9.54 -3.61 8.82
CA LEU A 5 -9.26 -3.22 10.19
C LEU A 5 -9.53 -1.72 10.38
N ASN A 6 -10.45 -1.40 11.30
CA ASN A 6 -10.91 -0.03 11.48
C ASN A 6 -9.82 0.89 12.05
N SER A 7 -9.50 1.97 11.34
CA SER A 7 -8.49 2.95 11.76
C SER A 7 -7.12 2.34 12.10
N CYS A 8 -6.70 1.32 11.41
CA CYS A 8 -5.63 0.36 11.67
C CYS A 8 -4.54 0.86 12.62
N PHE A 9 -3.63 1.74 12.17
CA PHE A 9 -2.49 2.15 13.00
C PHE A 9 -2.92 2.84 14.30
N ALA A 10 -3.93 3.71 14.24
CA ALA A 10 -4.41 4.40 15.43
C ALA A 10 -5.04 3.42 16.43
N THR A 11 -5.85 2.48 15.96
CA THR A 11 -6.49 1.48 16.83
C THR A 11 -5.46 0.52 17.44
N ILE A 12 -4.41 0.15 16.69
CA ILE A 12 -3.30 -0.66 17.22
C ILE A 12 -2.56 0.10 18.33
N GLU A 13 -2.32 1.41 18.18
CA GLU A 13 -1.71 2.22 19.24
C GLU A 13 -2.61 2.29 20.49
N GLN A 14 -3.92 2.47 20.31
CA GLN A 14 -4.89 2.46 21.40
C GLN A 14 -5.03 1.09 22.08
N GLN A 15 -4.87 0.00 21.32
CA GLN A 15 -4.81 -1.37 21.88
C GLN A 15 -3.56 -1.56 22.74
N ALA A 16 -2.40 -1.13 22.24
CA ALA A 16 -1.13 -1.29 22.93
C ALA A 16 -1.00 -0.38 24.20
N ASN A 17 -1.62 0.79 24.17
CA ASN A 17 -1.60 1.74 25.28
C ASN A 17 -3.01 2.17 25.69
N ARG A 18 -3.50 1.66 26.82
CA ARG A 18 -4.84 1.95 27.35
C ARG A 18 -5.09 3.43 27.62
N GLN A 19 -4.06 4.24 27.91
CA GLN A 19 -4.20 5.68 28.12
C GLN A 19 -4.59 6.46 26.87
N LEU A 20 -4.44 5.86 25.67
CA LEU A 20 -4.83 6.44 24.40
C LEU A 20 -6.28 6.10 24.02
N ARG A 21 -6.91 5.16 24.70
CA ARG A 21 -8.28 4.73 24.41
C ARG A 21 -9.28 5.85 24.67
N GLY A 22 -10.23 6.02 23.78
CA GLY A 22 -11.25 7.07 23.85
C GLY A 22 -10.73 8.48 23.52
N ARG A 23 -9.44 8.65 23.24
CA ARG A 23 -8.84 9.95 22.91
C ARG A 23 -8.70 10.13 21.40
N PRO A 24 -8.86 11.34 20.88
CA PRO A 24 -8.58 11.63 19.48
C PRO A 24 -7.06 11.55 19.23
N ILE A 25 -6.62 10.53 18.51
CA ILE A 25 -5.22 10.35 18.13
C ILE A 25 -5.07 10.24 16.61
N ALA A 26 -3.92 10.62 16.09
CA ALA A 26 -3.53 10.39 14.71
C ALA A 26 -2.09 9.90 14.64
N VAL A 27 -1.86 8.85 13.86
CA VAL A 27 -0.52 8.40 13.48
C VAL A 27 -0.13 9.18 12.25
N ALA A 28 0.98 9.92 12.30
CA ALA A 28 1.45 10.77 11.22
C ALA A 28 2.86 10.41 10.78
N ALA A 29 3.14 10.60 9.50
CA ALA A 29 4.46 10.34 8.93
C ALA A 29 5.57 11.14 9.63
N TYR A 30 5.27 12.34 10.11
CA TYR A 30 6.15 13.20 10.89
C TYR A 30 5.33 13.95 11.95
N ASN A 31 5.87 14.09 13.13
CA ASN A 31 5.29 14.95 14.18
C ASN A 31 5.69 16.41 13.94
N SER A 32 5.28 16.94 12.79
CA SER A 32 5.50 18.35 12.39
C SER A 32 4.23 18.89 11.76
N PRO A 33 4.00 20.20 11.70
CA PRO A 33 2.78 20.79 11.11
C PRO A 33 2.47 20.30 9.70
N GLY A 34 3.50 20.08 8.89
CA GLY A 34 3.39 19.56 7.51
C GLY A 34 3.31 18.02 7.39
N GLY A 35 3.41 17.29 8.51
CA GLY A 35 3.33 15.82 8.52
C GLY A 35 1.99 15.32 7.98
N CYS A 36 2.02 14.25 7.17
CA CYS A 36 0.80 13.63 6.65
C CYS A 36 0.23 12.64 7.67
N ILE A 37 -1.05 12.75 7.97
CA ILE A 37 -1.80 11.81 8.80
C ILE A 37 -2.00 10.51 8.01
N LEU A 38 -1.46 9.41 8.52
CA LEU A 38 -1.55 8.08 7.93
C LEU A 38 -2.82 7.34 8.39
N ALA A 39 -3.17 7.48 9.68
CA ALA A 39 -4.39 6.93 10.23
C ALA A 39 -4.89 7.81 11.37
N SER A 40 -6.21 8.01 11.42
CA SER A 40 -6.90 8.71 12.52
C SER A 40 -7.74 7.74 13.33
N SER A 41 -7.78 7.87 14.64
CA SER A 41 -8.68 7.08 15.48
C SER A 41 -10.15 7.36 15.16
N ILE A 42 -11.04 6.51 15.65
CA ILE A 42 -12.49 6.68 15.46
C ILE A 42 -12.95 7.99 16.06
N GLU A 43 -12.43 8.36 17.24
CA GLU A 43 -12.70 9.62 17.93
C GLU A 43 -12.27 10.83 17.08
N ALA A 44 -11.06 10.78 16.53
CA ALA A 44 -10.56 11.84 15.67
C ALA A 44 -11.35 11.96 14.36
N LYS A 45 -11.77 10.83 13.77
CA LYS A 45 -12.64 10.83 12.57
C LYS A 45 -14.00 11.47 12.81
N ARG A 46 -14.60 11.26 13.99
CA ARG A 46 -15.86 11.91 14.39
C ARG A 46 -15.74 13.43 14.45
N LEU A 47 -14.55 13.95 14.72
CA LEU A 47 -14.23 15.38 14.71
C LEU A 47 -13.78 15.88 13.32
N GLY A 48 -13.86 15.04 12.28
CA GLY A 48 -13.53 15.41 10.91
C GLY A 48 -12.07 15.19 10.49
N VAL A 49 -11.21 14.68 11.36
CA VAL A 49 -9.80 14.40 11.03
C VAL A 49 -9.70 13.18 10.13
N LYS A 50 -9.17 13.35 8.90
CA LYS A 50 -9.11 12.30 7.88
C LYS A 50 -7.65 11.91 7.54
N THR A 51 -7.47 10.69 7.10
CA THR A 51 -6.22 10.22 6.47
C THR A 51 -5.88 11.09 5.26
N GLY A 52 -4.60 11.42 5.11
CA GLY A 52 -4.10 12.31 4.05
C GLY A 52 -4.04 13.78 4.43
N MET A 53 -4.73 14.24 5.48
CA MET A 53 -4.61 15.61 6.00
C MET A 53 -3.22 15.87 6.56
N ARG A 54 -2.82 17.13 6.57
CA ARG A 54 -1.64 17.57 7.32
C ARG A 54 -1.94 17.64 8.81
N VAL A 55 -0.93 17.44 9.65
CA VAL A 55 -1.06 17.53 11.12
C VAL A 55 -1.67 18.86 11.54
N GLN A 56 -1.23 19.98 10.93
CA GLN A 56 -1.80 21.32 11.24
C GLN A 56 -3.30 21.40 10.90
N GLU A 57 -3.74 20.81 9.80
CA GLU A 57 -5.16 20.79 9.42
C GLU A 57 -5.98 19.96 10.41
N GLY A 58 -5.45 18.79 10.82
CA GLY A 58 -6.07 17.96 11.84
C GLY A 58 -6.19 18.65 13.18
N LYS A 59 -5.16 19.40 13.61
CA LYS A 59 -5.17 20.18 14.85
C LYS A 59 -6.11 21.39 14.83
N LEU A 60 -6.39 21.95 13.65
CA LEU A 60 -7.43 22.98 13.52
C LEU A 60 -8.83 22.41 13.75
N LEU A 61 -9.08 21.16 13.39
CA LEU A 61 -10.36 20.48 13.62
C LEU A 61 -10.49 19.92 15.04
N CYS A 62 -9.37 19.55 15.66
CA CYS A 62 -9.28 18.95 17.00
C CYS A 62 -8.02 19.45 17.69
N SER A 63 -8.16 20.44 18.59
CA SER A 63 -7.05 21.04 19.35
C SER A 63 -6.30 20.01 20.19
N ASP A 64 -7.03 19.02 20.75
CA ASP A 64 -6.49 17.98 21.63
C ASP A 64 -5.98 16.75 20.87
N LEU A 65 -5.85 16.85 19.53
CA LEU A 65 -5.36 15.76 18.70
C LEU A 65 -3.94 15.37 19.07
N LEU A 66 -3.79 14.15 19.59
CA LEU A 66 -2.48 13.57 19.87
C LEU A 66 -1.87 13.01 18.59
N ILE A 67 -0.65 13.44 18.29
CA ILE A 67 0.10 12.96 17.15
C ILE A 67 1.14 11.94 17.61
N LEU A 68 1.08 10.75 17.00
CA LEU A 68 2.01 9.66 17.25
C LEU A 68 2.84 9.40 16.00
N GLU A 69 4.11 9.05 16.18
CA GLU A 69 4.93 8.49 15.09
C GLU A 69 4.56 7.00 14.87
N PRO A 70 4.66 6.50 13.63
CA PRO A 70 4.31 5.11 13.33
C PRO A 70 5.34 4.13 13.92
N ASP A 71 4.84 3.00 14.43
CA ASP A 71 5.64 1.84 14.83
C ASP A 71 5.44 0.68 13.84
N PRO A 72 6.28 0.59 12.78
CA PRO A 72 6.12 -0.43 11.75
C PRO A 72 6.24 -1.87 12.25
N ALA A 73 7.06 -2.13 13.29
CA ALA A 73 7.25 -3.47 13.83
C ALA A 73 5.96 -3.97 14.49
N LYS A 74 5.32 -3.11 15.28
CA LYS A 74 4.04 -3.40 15.94
C LYS A 74 2.94 -3.70 14.90
N TYR A 75 2.85 -2.89 13.84
CA TYR A 75 1.82 -3.07 12.81
C TYR A 75 2.02 -4.34 11.98
N ARG A 76 3.28 -4.71 11.70
CA ARG A 76 3.61 -5.99 11.06
C ARG A 76 3.23 -7.18 11.94
N CYS A 77 3.53 -7.10 13.24
CA CYS A 77 3.16 -8.15 14.20
C CYS A 77 1.63 -8.39 14.20
N VAL A 78 0.84 -7.32 14.28
CA VAL A 78 -0.64 -7.42 14.23
C VAL A 78 -1.11 -8.00 12.88
N HIS A 79 -0.50 -7.58 11.76
CA HIS A 79 -0.83 -8.13 10.45
C HIS A 79 -0.57 -9.64 10.35
N LEU A 80 0.55 -10.13 10.90
CA LEU A 80 0.87 -11.54 10.88
C LEU A 80 -0.11 -12.35 11.75
N GLN A 81 -0.45 -11.88 12.95
CA GLN A 81 -1.48 -12.49 13.80
C GLN A 81 -2.84 -12.54 13.08
N PHE A 82 -3.20 -11.45 12.40
CA PHE A 82 -4.44 -11.39 11.63
C PHE A 82 -4.44 -12.42 10.49
N ARG A 83 -3.31 -12.57 9.79
CA ARG A 83 -3.13 -13.57 8.74
C ARG A 83 -3.28 -14.99 9.27
N GLU A 84 -2.72 -15.31 10.44
CA GLU A 84 -2.86 -16.60 11.09
C GLU A 84 -4.32 -16.94 11.42
N ILE A 85 -5.06 -15.98 11.98
CA ILE A 85 -6.49 -16.16 12.27
C ILE A 85 -7.27 -16.46 10.98
N ILE A 86 -7.05 -15.69 9.92
CA ILE A 86 -7.75 -15.88 8.64
C ILE A 86 -7.45 -17.25 8.03
N ASN A 87 -6.20 -17.71 8.12
CA ASN A 87 -5.78 -19.00 7.58
C ASN A 87 -6.51 -20.19 8.23
N CYS A 88 -7.06 -20.04 9.43
CA CYS A 88 -7.90 -21.07 10.06
C CYS A 88 -9.26 -21.25 9.36
N TYR A 89 -9.71 -20.28 8.59
CA TYR A 89 -11.01 -20.31 7.90
C TYR A 89 -10.90 -20.73 6.44
N THR A 90 -9.86 -20.27 5.76
CA THR A 90 -9.60 -20.59 4.35
C THR A 90 -8.12 -20.42 4.02
N PRO A 91 -7.51 -21.33 3.23
CA PRO A 91 -6.20 -21.11 2.63
C PRO A 91 -6.24 -20.13 1.45
N GLU A 92 -7.43 -19.89 0.87
CA GLU A 92 -7.63 -19.00 -0.27
C GLU A 92 -7.92 -17.57 0.18
N PHE A 93 -6.90 -16.88 0.69
CA PHE A 93 -6.99 -15.47 1.02
C PHE A 93 -5.87 -14.65 0.37
N SER A 94 -6.13 -13.39 0.17
CA SER A 94 -5.18 -12.44 -0.40
C SER A 94 -5.13 -11.19 0.46
N PRO A 95 -4.01 -10.89 1.14
CA PRO A 95 -3.82 -9.59 1.79
C PRO A 95 -3.73 -8.51 0.70
N LYS A 96 -4.61 -7.52 0.78
CA LYS A 96 -4.66 -6.38 -0.15
C LYS A 96 -3.82 -5.21 0.35
N SER A 97 -3.76 -5.05 1.66
CA SER A 97 -2.94 -4.07 2.37
C SER A 97 -2.57 -4.63 3.76
N ILE A 98 -1.90 -3.82 4.58
CA ILE A 98 -1.55 -4.18 5.96
C ILE A 98 -2.79 -4.42 6.84
N ASP A 99 -3.94 -3.87 6.45
CA ASP A 99 -5.20 -3.82 7.18
C ASP A 99 -6.39 -4.46 6.45
N GLU A 100 -6.19 -4.90 5.19
CA GLU A 100 -7.27 -5.46 4.36
C GLU A 100 -6.95 -6.87 3.85
N PHE A 101 -7.94 -7.75 3.95
CA PHE A 101 -7.88 -9.11 3.43
C PHE A 101 -9.12 -9.45 2.60
N ALA A 102 -8.90 -10.07 1.44
CA ALA A 102 -9.96 -10.66 0.63
C ALA A 102 -9.88 -12.19 0.75
N LEU A 103 -11.00 -12.83 1.10
CA LEU A 103 -11.11 -14.26 1.34
C LEU A 103 -12.07 -14.89 0.33
N ASN A 104 -11.67 -16.03 -0.22
CA ASN A 104 -12.60 -16.96 -0.87
C ASN A 104 -12.94 -18.07 0.12
N LEU A 105 -14.21 -18.26 0.40
CA LEU A 105 -14.73 -19.28 1.32
C LEU A 105 -15.48 -20.39 0.57
N GLU A 106 -15.61 -20.27 -0.76
CA GLU A 106 -16.26 -21.28 -1.58
C GLU A 106 -15.50 -22.62 -1.48
N GLY A 107 -16.23 -23.71 -1.24
CA GLY A 107 -15.62 -25.02 -1.06
C GLY A 107 -14.96 -25.27 0.30
N CYS A 108 -14.77 -24.25 1.14
CA CYS A 108 -14.21 -24.43 2.47
C CYS A 108 -15.23 -25.00 3.49
N PRO A 109 -14.81 -25.78 4.49
CA PRO A 109 -15.70 -26.27 5.55
C PRO A 109 -16.44 -25.14 6.27
N ALA A 110 -15.80 -24.00 6.46
CA ALA A 110 -16.38 -22.81 7.07
C ALA A 110 -17.62 -22.28 6.31
N PHE A 111 -17.70 -22.48 5.00
CA PHE A 111 -18.86 -22.06 4.19
C PHE A 111 -20.18 -22.68 4.66
N LYS A 112 -20.15 -23.92 5.16
CA LYS A 112 -21.33 -24.65 5.68
C LYS A 112 -21.95 -23.98 6.91
N LEU A 113 -21.19 -23.17 7.64
CA LEU A 113 -21.68 -22.44 8.81
C LEU A 113 -22.54 -21.22 8.44
N GLY A 114 -22.49 -20.80 7.17
CA GLY A 114 -23.09 -19.56 6.71
C GLY A 114 -22.15 -18.35 6.88
N MET A 115 -22.15 -17.47 5.88
CA MET A 115 -21.17 -16.38 5.76
C MET A 115 -21.23 -15.39 6.93
N HIS A 116 -22.41 -15.09 7.45
CA HIS A 116 -22.58 -14.19 8.60
C HIS A 116 -22.00 -14.80 9.89
N GLU A 117 -22.20 -16.08 10.11
CA GLU A 117 -21.67 -16.76 11.28
C GLU A 117 -20.13 -16.83 11.24
N VAL A 118 -19.57 -17.13 10.07
CA VAL A 118 -18.11 -17.09 9.86
C VAL A 118 -17.55 -15.68 10.14
N ALA A 119 -18.20 -14.65 9.64
CA ALA A 119 -17.79 -13.27 9.88
C ALA A 119 -17.81 -12.91 11.38
N LYS A 120 -18.83 -13.32 12.12
CA LYS A 120 -18.92 -13.11 13.57
C LYS A 120 -17.80 -13.83 14.32
N ARG A 121 -17.50 -15.08 13.95
CA ARG A 121 -16.41 -15.87 14.54
C ARG A 121 -15.06 -15.19 14.27
N ILE A 122 -14.78 -14.77 13.05
CA ILE A 122 -13.56 -14.04 12.72
C ILE A 122 -13.41 -12.78 13.59
N LYS A 123 -14.49 -11.99 13.76
CA LYS A 123 -14.47 -10.82 14.64
C LYS A 123 -14.17 -11.20 16.09
N CYS A 124 -14.74 -12.28 16.59
CA CYS A 124 -14.49 -12.79 17.94
C CYS A 124 -13.04 -13.23 18.11
N ASP A 125 -12.51 -14.01 17.17
CA ASP A 125 -11.14 -14.52 17.23
C ASP A 125 -10.11 -13.40 17.16
N ILE A 126 -10.35 -12.36 16.35
CA ILE A 126 -9.52 -11.15 16.30
C ILE A 126 -9.49 -10.44 17.66
N LYS A 127 -10.66 -10.26 18.30
CA LYS A 127 -10.74 -9.65 19.64
C LYS A 127 -10.02 -10.47 20.70
N ASN A 128 -10.14 -11.80 20.65
CA ASN A 128 -9.53 -12.71 21.62
C ASN A 128 -8.01 -12.79 21.45
N ALA A 129 -7.53 -12.88 20.21
CA ALA A 129 -6.11 -13.10 19.93
C ALA A 129 -5.29 -11.81 19.89
N ILE A 130 -5.84 -10.71 19.37
CA ILE A 130 -5.11 -9.46 19.19
C ILE A 130 -5.47 -8.44 20.28
N GLY A 131 -6.76 -8.32 20.60
CA GLY A 131 -7.23 -7.49 21.70
C GLY A 131 -8.60 -6.86 21.49
N ASP A 132 -9.21 -6.51 22.61
CA ASP A 132 -10.60 -6.07 22.74
C ASP A 132 -10.90 -4.72 22.06
N TYR A 133 -9.88 -3.89 21.85
CA TYR A 133 -10.03 -2.59 21.21
C TYR A 133 -9.90 -2.65 19.67
N ILE A 134 -9.42 -3.76 19.14
CA ILE A 134 -9.32 -3.98 17.69
C ILE A 134 -10.69 -4.34 17.12
N THR A 135 -11.17 -3.56 16.16
CA THR A 135 -12.41 -3.84 15.44
C THR A 135 -12.17 -3.96 13.94
N VAL A 136 -12.95 -4.80 13.27
CA VAL A 136 -12.91 -4.98 11.83
C VAL A 136 -14.29 -4.82 11.23
N SER A 137 -14.36 -4.19 10.06
CA SER A 137 -15.57 -4.19 9.24
C SER A 137 -15.47 -5.27 8.18
N ILE A 138 -16.53 -6.05 8.03
CA ILE A 138 -16.57 -7.20 7.11
C ILE A 138 -17.66 -6.99 6.08
N GLY A 139 -17.31 -7.14 4.81
CA GLY A 139 -18.23 -7.14 3.68
C GLY A 139 -18.30 -8.51 3.03
N ILE A 140 -19.51 -8.95 2.72
CA ILE A 140 -19.83 -10.22 2.05
C ILE A 140 -20.45 -9.88 0.70
N ALA A 141 -19.98 -10.50 -0.37
CA ALA A 141 -20.55 -10.30 -1.71
C ALA A 141 -20.08 -11.39 -2.68
N PRO A 142 -20.71 -11.53 -3.87
CA PRO A 142 -20.31 -12.50 -4.88
C PRO A 142 -18.88 -12.31 -5.42
N ASN A 143 -18.36 -11.08 -5.45
CA ASN A 143 -17.01 -10.79 -5.89
C ASN A 143 -16.25 -9.92 -4.89
N ARG A 144 -14.92 -9.85 -5.04
CA ARG A 144 -14.02 -9.09 -4.15
C ARG A 144 -14.31 -7.60 -4.14
N PHE A 145 -14.70 -7.05 -5.30
CA PHE A 145 -15.01 -5.63 -5.44
C PHE A 145 -16.24 -5.23 -4.61
N LEU A 146 -17.34 -5.96 -4.76
CA LEU A 146 -18.56 -5.71 -4.00
C LEU A 146 -18.40 -6.03 -2.52
N ALA A 147 -17.62 -7.05 -2.17
CA ALA A 147 -17.29 -7.36 -0.78
C ALA A 147 -16.54 -6.19 -0.12
N LYS A 148 -15.60 -5.56 -0.84
CA LYS A 148 -14.94 -4.34 -0.37
C LYS A 148 -15.94 -3.17 -0.24
N ALA A 149 -16.85 -2.98 -1.19
CA ALA A 149 -17.88 -1.96 -1.10
C ALA A 149 -18.79 -2.19 0.12
N ALA A 150 -19.21 -3.44 0.37
CA ALA A 150 -20.01 -3.79 1.54
C ALA A 150 -19.27 -3.47 2.85
N SER A 151 -17.97 -3.77 2.97
CA SER A 151 -17.21 -3.53 4.21
C SER A 151 -17.13 -2.06 4.64
N VAL A 152 -17.52 -1.12 3.78
CA VAL A 152 -17.47 0.33 4.05
C VAL A 152 -18.81 0.90 4.49
N LEU A 153 -19.95 0.21 4.24
CA LEU A 153 -21.30 0.76 4.43
C LEU A 153 -21.56 1.22 5.86
N HIS A 154 -21.24 0.41 6.86
CA HIS A 154 -21.49 0.71 8.27
C HIS A 154 -20.21 0.65 9.12
N LYS A 155 -19.13 1.33 8.68
CA LYS A 155 -17.93 1.49 9.51
C LYS A 155 -18.20 2.42 10.68
N PRO A 156 -17.60 2.17 11.87
CA PRO A 156 -16.74 1.06 12.26
C PRO A 156 -17.49 -0.20 12.71
N ASP A 157 -16.79 -1.32 12.75
CA ASP A 157 -17.25 -2.62 13.26
C ASP A 157 -18.49 -3.20 12.54
N GLY A 158 -18.71 -2.79 11.27
CA GLY A 158 -19.84 -3.22 10.45
C GLY A 158 -19.74 -4.68 9.99
N LEU A 159 -20.88 -5.24 9.61
CA LEU A 159 -21.02 -6.52 8.93
C LEU A 159 -22.15 -6.40 7.91
N ASP A 160 -21.78 -6.28 6.66
CA ASP A 160 -22.70 -5.98 5.57
C ASP A 160 -22.60 -6.99 4.44
N GLU A 161 -23.68 -7.23 3.75
CA GLU A 161 -23.75 -8.13 2.60
C GLU A 161 -24.38 -7.45 1.40
N ILE A 162 -23.79 -7.61 0.23
CA ILE A 162 -24.37 -7.25 -1.07
C ILE A 162 -24.67 -8.53 -1.85
N HIS A 163 -25.94 -8.73 -2.19
CA HIS A 163 -26.44 -9.89 -2.93
C HIS A 163 -27.49 -9.50 -3.99
N ALA A 164 -27.95 -10.48 -4.76
CA ALA A 164 -28.86 -10.25 -5.90
C ALA A 164 -30.20 -9.56 -5.54
N TYR A 165 -30.62 -9.61 -4.29
CA TYR A 165 -31.92 -9.06 -3.87
C TYR A 165 -31.83 -7.66 -3.24
N ASN A 166 -30.66 -7.23 -2.74
CA ASN A 166 -30.50 -5.93 -2.05
C ASN A 166 -29.60 -4.93 -2.78
N PHE A 167 -28.86 -5.34 -3.82
CA PHE A 167 -27.85 -4.47 -4.47
C PHE A 167 -28.44 -3.16 -5.01
N LYS A 168 -29.71 -3.17 -5.49
CA LYS A 168 -30.34 -1.97 -6.04
C LYS A 168 -30.53 -0.88 -4.99
N GLU A 169 -30.98 -1.27 -3.80
CA GLU A 169 -31.16 -0.36 -2.67
C GLU A 169 -29.81 0.21 -2.22
N ILE A 170 -28.81 -0.64 -2.09
CA ILE A 170 -27.46 -0.22 -1.71
C ILE A 170 -26.86 0.72 -2.78
N TYR A 171 -26.97 0.39 -4.06
CA TYR A 171 -26.46 1.23 -5.15
C TYR A 171 -27.15 2.59 -5.23
N ALA A 172 -28.45 2.65 -4.93
CA ALA A 172 -29.20 3.90 -4.88
C ALA A 172 -28.70 4.84 -3.76
N GLY A 173 -28.18 4.28 -2.67
CA GLY A 173 -27.61 5.05 -1.55
C GLY A 173 -26.16 5.49 -1.74
N LEU A 174 -25.41 4.92 -2.71
CA LEU A 174 -23.99 5.19 -2.92
C LEU A 174 -23.77 6.29 -3.97
N LYS A 175 -22.72 7.09 -3.76
CA LYS A 175 -22.17 7.98 -4.78
C LYS A 175 -21.12 7.23 -5.62
N LEU A 176 -20.89 7.66 -6.86
CA LEU A 176 -19.86 7.06 -7.72
C LEU A 176 -18.48 7.00 -7.04
N GLN A 177 -18.11 8.02 -6.28
CA GLN A 177 -16.82 8.11 -5.60
C GLN A 177 -16.71 7.23 -4.34
N ASP A 178 -17.80 6.65 -3.86
CA ASP A 178 -17.78 5.66 -2.78
C ASP A 178 -17.29 4.30 -3.30
N LEU A 179 -17.35 4.09 -4.62
CA LEU A 179 -16.83 2.89 -5.26
C LEU A 179 -15.30 2.93 -5.33
N CYS A 180 -14.64 1.93 -4.77
CA CYS A 180 -13.19 1.80 -4.80
C CYS A 180 -12.67 1.81 -6.26
N GLY A 181 -11.78 2.77 -6.57
CA GLY A 181 -11.23 2.96 -7.92
C GLY A 181 -11.95 4.03 -8.76
N ILE A 182 -13.05 4.61 -8.28
CA ILE A 182 -13.70 5.77 -8.89
C ILE A 182 -13.31 7.03 -8.11
N ALA A 183 -12.24 7.69 -8.54
CA ALA A 183 -11.86 9.01 -8.03
C ALA A 183 -12.52 10.13 -8.86
N ALA A 184 -12.26 11.39 -8.48
CA ALA A 184 -12.87 12.57 -9.12
C ALA A 184 -12.75 12.57 -10.65
N ASN A 185 -11.58 12.23 -11.20
CA ASN A 185 -11.37 12.19 -12.65
C ASN A 185 -12.21 11.10 -13.35
N SER A 186 -12.36 9.92 -12.73
CA SER A 186 -13.19 8.85 -13.28
C SER A 186 -14.68 9.20 -13.18
N ALA A 187 -15.11 9.84 -12.08
CA ALA A 187 -16.46 10.33 -11.92
C ALA A 187 -16.81 11.43 -12.96
N ALA A 188 -15.86 12.35 -13.24
CA ALA A 188 -16.04 13.37 -14.27
C ALA A 188 -16.25 12.75 -15.68
N ARG A 189 -15.41 11.77 -16.05
CA ARG A 189 -15.57 11.05 -17.34
C ARG A 189 -16.91 10.32 -17.46
N LEU A 190 -17.38 9.71 -16.37
CA LEU A 190 -18.70 9.08 -16.32
C LEU A 190 -19.82 10.13 -16.50
N ALA A 191 -19.70 11.28 -15.84
CA ALA A 191 -20.66 12.40 -15.97
C ALA A 191 -20.73 12.96 -17.40
N GLU A 192 -19.58 13.07 -18.10
CA GLU A 192 -19.52 13.45 -19.53
C GLU A 192 -20.27 12.45 -20.43
N SER A 193 -20.46 11.21 -19.98
CA SER A 193 -21.22 10.17 -20.67
C SER A 193 -22.67 10.04 -20.15
N GLY A 194 -23.16 11.00 -19.32
CA GLY A 194 -24.49 10.98 -18.75
C GLY A 194 -24.71 10.01 -17.59
N ILE A 195 -23.63 9.54 -16.95
CA ILE A 195 -23.65 8.59 -15.83
C ILE A 195 -23.32 9.34 -14.54
N TYR A 196 -24.32 9.60 -13.71
CA TYR A 196 -24.19 10.42 -12.49
C TYR A 196 -24.32 9.61 -11.19
N THR A 197 -25.04 8.48 -11.23
CA THR A 197 -25.30 7.63 -10.08
C THR A 197 -24.68 6.24 -10.26
N VAL A 198 -24.58 5.47 -9.17
CA VAL A 198 -24.15 4.05 -9.24
C VAL A 198 -25.18 3.21 -10.00
N MET A 199 -26.47 3.57 -9.93
CA MET A 199 -27.50 2.89 -10.71
C MET A 199 -27.40 3.20 -12.21
N ASP A 200 -27.08 4.43 -12.61
CA ASP A 200 -26.79 4.74 -14.02
C ASP A 200 -25.59 3.93 -14.51
N PHE A 201 -24.54 3.86 -13.67
CA PHE A 201 -23.33 3.10 -13.96
C PHE A 201 -23.62 1.60 -14.13
N TYR A 202 -24.46 1.03 -13.27
CA TYR A 202 -24.91 -0.35 -13.39
C TYR A 202 -25.75 -0.57 -14.65
N ASN A 203 -26.68 0.35 -14.99
CA ASN A 203 -27.61 0.22 -16.12
C ASN A 203 -26.92 0.48 -17.48
N ALA A 204 -25.77 1.15 -17.50
CA ALA A 204 -25.05 1.46 -18.72
C ALA A 204 -24.61 0.20 -19.48
N LYS A 205 -24.60 0.28 -20.82
CA LYS A 205 -24.09 -0.80 -21.68
C LYS A 205 -22.58 -0.88 -21.58
N ALA A 206 -22.02 -2.08 -21.77
CA ALA A 206 -20.57 -2.28 -21.77
C ALA A 206 -19.85 -1.41 -22.78
N SER A 207 -20.44 -1.21 -23.99
CA SER A 207 -19.89 -0.32 -25.02
C SER A 207 -19.75 1.13 -24.58
N ASP A 208 -20.72 1.63 -23.82
CA ASP A 208 -20.73 3.01 -23.35
C ASP A 208 -19.68 3.23 -22.26
N LEU A 209 -19.51 2.24 -21.38
CA LEU A 209 -18.48 2.26 -20.36
C LEU A 209 -17.07 2.15 -20.96
N ILE A 210 -16.86 1.31 -21.97
CA ILE A 210 -15.57 1.24 -22.70
C ILE A 210 -15.25 2.61 -23.31
N ARG A 211 -16.24 3.29 -23.87
CA ARG A 211 -16.09 4.64 -24.44
C ARG A 211 -15.78 5.67 -23.35
N ALA A 212 -16.53 5.70 -22.24
CA ALA A 212 -16.32 6.62 -21.13
C ALA A 212 -14.93 6.50 -20.50
N PHE A 213 -14.42 5.29 -20.35
CA PHE A 213 -13.07 5.04 -19.80
C PHE A 213 -11.95 5.05 -20.84
N HIS A 214 -12.26 5.14 -22.14
CA HIS A 214 -11.31 4.99 -23.25
C HIS A 214 -10.44 3.73 -23.12
N SER A 215 -11.01 2.65 -22.57
CA SER A 215 -10.27 1.46 -22.17
C SER A 215 -11.19 0.27 -21.95
N ILE A 216 -10.65 -0.95 -22.15
CA ILE A 216 -11.29 -2.21 -21.74
C ILE A 216 -11.64 -2.24 -20.25
N GLY A 217 -11.05 -1.34 -19.44
CA GLY A 217 -11.42 -1.13 -18.04
C GLY A 217 -12.91 -0.82 -17.83
N GLY A 218 -13.57 -0.19 -18.82
CA GLY A 218 -15.02 0.01 -18.80
C GLY A 218 -15.81 -1.30 -18.84
N TYR A 219 -15.37 -2.29 -19.59
CA TYR A 219 -15.97 -3.63 -19.58
C TYR A 219 -15.76 -4.34 -18.25
N TYR A 220 -14.59 -4.18 -17.63
CA TYR A 220 -14.35 -4.73 -16.30
C TYR A 220 -15.25 -4.11 -15.24
N TRP A 221 -15.55 -2.82 -15.33
CA TRP A 221 -16.54 -2.17 -14.48
C TRP A 221 -17.95 -2.74 -14.67
N TYR A 222 -18.34 -2.98 -15.93
CA TYR A 222 -19.62 -3.64 -16.25
C TYR A 222 -19.77 -4.99 -15.55
N LEU A 223 -18.72 -5.80 -15.54
CA LEU A 223 -18.71 -7.11 -14.89
C LEU A 223 -18.71 -6.99 -13.36
N ARG A 224 -17.84 -6.14 -12.79
CA ARG A 224 -17.72 -5.95 -11.32
C ARG A 224 -19.05 -5.60 -10.66
N LEU A 225 -19.75 -4.62 -11.23
CA LEU A 225 -21.03 -4.17 -10.69
C LEU A 225 -22.13 -5.22 -10.76
N ARG A 226 -21.96 -6.26 -11.60
CA ARG A 226 -22.91 -7.38 -11.77
C ARG A 226 -22.50 -8.63 -10.99
N GLY A 227 -21.50 -8.51 -10.13
CA GLY A 227 -21.07 -9.60 -9.24
C GLY A 227 -20.09 -10.60 -9.86
N TRP A 228 -19.64 -10.40 -11.10
CA TRP A 228 -18.62 -11.27 -11.70
C TRP A 228 -17.26 -11.06 -11.04
N GLU A 229 -16.61 -12.16 -10.66
CA GLU A 229 -15.25 -12.11 -10.12
C GLU A 229 -14.24 -12.04 -11.27
N ILE A 230 -13.57 -10.90 -11.38
CA ILE A 230 -12.55 -10.64 -12.40
C ILE A 230 -11.23 -10.13 -11.81
N ASP A 231 -11.20 -9.91 -10.51
CA ASP A 231 -10.06 -9.34 -9.78
C ASP A 231 -9.23 -10.41 -9.04
N ALA A 232 -9.55 -11.70 -9.26
CA ALA A 232 -8.82 -12.85 -8.73
C ALA A 232 -7.52 -13.15 -9.48
N VAL A 233 -7.01 -12.20 -10.27
CA VAL A 233 -5.79 -12.37 -11.06
C VAL A 233 -4.57 -11.97 -10.24
N ASP A 234 -3.61 -12.87 -10.11
CA ASP A 234 -2.31 -12.53 -9.56
C ASP A 234 -1.34 -12.10 -10.67
N PHE A 235 -0.99 -10.83 -10.64
CA PHE A 235 -0.01 -10.29 -11.58
C PHE A 235 1.39 -10.47 -11.03
N ALA A 236 2.28 -11.04 -11.84
CA ALA A 236 3.71 -11.08 -11.53
C ALA A 236 4.23 -9.66 -11.24
N ARG A 237 5.12 -9.54 -10.27
CA ARG A 237 5.76 -8.27 -9.93
C ARG A 237 6.57 -7.76 -11.12
N LYS A 238 6.40 -6.49 -11.48
CA LYS A 238 7.06 -5.86 -12.63
C LYS A 238 8.21 -4.94 -12.23
N SER A 239 8.24 -4.47 -10.97
CA SER A 239 9.26 -3.54 -10.48
C SER A 239 9.40 -3.59 -8.97
N PHE A 240 10.55 -3.16 -8.46
CA PHE A 240 10.78 -2.76 -7.08
C PHE A 240 11.13 -1.29 -7.05
N GLY A 241 10.69 -0.56 -6.04
CA GLY A 241 11.03 0.85 -5.91
C GLY A 241 10.74 1.37 -4.51
N ASN A 242 11.44 2.44 -4.16
CA ASN A 242 11.21 3.20 -2.94
C ASN A 242 11.06 4.68 -3.27
N SER A 243 10.11 5.31 -2.62
CA SER A 243 9.84 6.74 -2.71
C SER A 243 9.95 7.38 -1.32
N TYR A 244 10.54 8.54 -1.24
CA TYR A 244 10.69 9.27 0.01
C TYR A 244 10.27 10.73 -0.14
N ALA A 245 9.25 11.12 0.61
CA ALA A 245 8.88 12.53 0.77
C ALA A 245 9.87 13.18 1.73
N LEU A 246 10.58 14.19 1.24
CA LEU A 246 11.64 14.88 1.98
C LEU A 246 11.03 15.72 3.11
N PRO A 247 11.65 15.77 4.31
CA PRO A 247 11.14 16.56 5.43
C PRO A 247 11.17 18.06 5.15
N LYS A 248 12.08 18.50 4.31
CA LYS A 248 12.17 19.85 3.71
C LYS A 248 12.58 19.74 2.25
N PRO A 249 12.19 20.66 1.39
CA PRO A 249 12.58 20.65 -0.01
C PRO A 249 14.09 20.89 -0.16
N PHE A 250 14.72 20.18 -1.11
CA PHE A 250 16.15 20.34 -1.45
C PHE A 250 16.31 20.93 -2.85
N TRP A 251 17.33 21.78 -3.01
CA TRP A 251 17.63 22.48 -4.27
C TRP A 251 18.81 21.88 -5.04
N LYS A 252 19.70 21.14 -4.36
CA LYS A 252 20.95 20.68 -4.92
C LYS A 252 20.99 19.17 -5.02
N LEU A 253 21.67 18.69 -6.06
CA LEU A 253 21.89 17.26 -6.29
C LEU A 253 22.68 16.63 -5.13
N GLU A 254 23.68 17.32 -4.62
CA GLU A 254 24.58 16.81 -3.58
C GLU A 254 23.81 16.43 -2.30
N ASP A 255 22.80 17.23 -1.95
CA ASP A 255 21.95 16.99 -0.78
C ASP A 255 21.05 15.74 -0.93
N LEU A 256 20.78 15.34 -2.17
CA LEU A 256 19.94 14.19 -2.48
C LEU A 256 20.73 12.86 -2.55
N LEU A 257 22.05 12.92 -2.71
CA LEU A 257 22.87 11.71 -2.92
C LEU A 257 22.83 10.72 -1.76
N PRO A 258 22.98 11.12 -0.48
CA PRO A 258 22.89 10.19 0.64
C PRO A 258 21.50 9.54 0.74
N ILE A 259 20.44 10.29 0.38
CA ILE A 259 19.07 9.80 0.35
C ILE A 259 18.89 8.81 -0.79
N LEU A 260 19.39 9.13 -1.98
CA LEU A 260 19.35 8.23 -3.14
C LEU A 260 20.06 6.91 -2.84
N GLN A 261 21.25 6.97 -2.22
CA GLN A 261 22.00 5.78 -1.81
C GLN A 261 21.14 4.91 -0.89
N LYS A 262 20.57 5.49 0.17
CA LYS A 262 19.78 4.74 1.15
C LYS A 262 18.50 4.16 0.54
N LEU A 263 17.83 4.89 -0.37
CA LEU A 263 16.68 4.37 -1.11
C LEU A 263 17.08 3.21 -2.03
N THR A 264 18.23 3.29 -2.67
CA THR A 264 18.76 2.24 -3.55
C THR A 264 19.08 0.97 -2.75
N GLU A 265 19.73 1.09 -1.60
CA GLU A 265 20.01 -0.06 -0.73
C GLU A 265 18.70 -0.75 -0.27
N LYS A 266 17.70 0.04 0.17
CA LYS A 266 16.37 -0.51 0.54
C LYS A 266 15.70 -1.20 -0.64
N MET A 267 15.80 -0.65 -1.84
CA MET A 267 15.25 -1.24 -3.06
C MET A 267 15.95 -2.57 -3.39
N CYS A 268 17.27 -2.61 -3.33
CA CYS A 268 18.08 -3.79 -3.62
C CYS A 268 17.83 -4.90 -2.60
N PHE A 269 17.79 -4.59 -1.32
CA PHE A 269 17.44 -5.56 -0.27
C PHE A 269 16.11 -6.27 -0.57
N ARG A 270 15.08 -5.52 -0.95
CA ARG A 270 13.76 -6.08 -1.32
C ARG A 270 13.81 -6.89 -2.62
N LEU A 271 14.61 -6.46 -3.59
CA LEU A 271 14.84 -7.18 -4.84
C LEU A 271 15.47 -8.55 -4.56
N HIS A 272 16.56 -8.58 -3.74
CA HIS A 272 17.31 -9.78 -3.41
C HIS A 272 16.49 -10.77 -2.57
N THR A 273 15.85 -10.30 -1.48
CA THR A 273 15.01 -11.16 -0.63
C THR A 273 13.83 -11.76 -1.36
N SER A 274 13.39 -11.14 -2.46
CA SER A 274 12.35 -11.70 -3.32
C SER A 274 12.91 -12.61 -4.43
N GLY A 275 14.23 -12.87 -4.49
CA GLY A 275 14.90 -13.74 -5.46
C GLY A 275 14.92 -13.17 -6.89
N PHE A 276 15.04 -11.85 -7.04
CA PHE A 276 15.06 -11.20 -8.36
C PHE A 276 16.34 -10.43 -8.62
N LYS A 277 16.65 -10.24 -9.90
CA LYS A 277 17.57 -9.26 -10.45
C LYS A 277 16.86 -8.43 -11.52
N ALA A 278 17.39 -7.27 -11.89
CA ALA A 278 16.77 -6.34 -12.82
C ALA A 278 17.77 -5.81 -13.84
N ARG A 279 17.28 -5.40 -15.02
CA ARG A 279 18.12 -4.71 -16.01
C ARG A 279 17.66 -3.29 -16.32
N GLY A 280 16.61 -2.81 -15.67
CA GLY A 280 16.14 -1.45 -15.81
C GLY A 280 16.26 -0.68 -14.50
N VAL A 281 16.71 0.58 -14.58
CA VAL A 281 16.79 1.51 -13.46
C VAL A 281 16.03 2.77 -13.83
N GLY A 282 15.28 3.32 -12.87
CA GLY A 282 14.58 4.58 -13.05
C GLY A 282 14.67 5.46 -11.81
N VAL A 283 14.65 6.76 -12.06
CA VAL A 283 14.58 7.79 -11.04
C VAL A 283 13.45 8.73 -11.37
N ALA A 284 12.71 9.16 -10.34
CA ALA A 284 11.67 10.16 -10.48
C ALA A 284 11.78 11.21 -9.37
N VAL A 285 11.44 12.43 -9.72
CA VAL A 285 11.45 13.59 -8.84
C VAL A 285 10.10 14.29 -8.93
N ARG A 286 9.51 14.59 -7.77
CA ARG A 286 8.37 15.50 -7.68
C ARG A 286 8.85 16.77 -6.99
N TYR A 287 8.59 17.91 -7.62
CA TYR A 287 8.94 19.21 -7.11
C TYR A 287 7.87 19.76 -6.17
N LYS A 288 8.21 20.79 -5.38
CA LYS A 288 7.28 21.43 -4.43
C LYS A 288 6.05 22.04 -5.12
N THR A 289 6.18 22.49 -6.35
CA THR A 289 5.09 23.03 -7.18
C THR A 289 4.10 21.97 -7.66
N GLY A 290 4.43 20.68 -7.51
CA GLY A 290 3.66 19.55 -8.03
C GLY A 290 4.14 19.02 -9.38
N ASN A 291 5.05 19.74 -10.04
CA ASN A 291 5.68 19.27 -11.27
C ASN A 291 6.39 17.92 -11.04
N PHE A 292 6.46 17.12 -12.09
CA PHE A 292 7.01 15.78 -12.04
C PHE A 292 8.01 15.56 -13.17
N TRP A 293 9.15 14.96 -12.85
CA TRP A 293 10.14 14.53 -13.81
C TRP A 293 10.56 13.08 -13.54
N HIS A 294 10.81 12.31 -14.57
CA HIS A 294 11.37 10.97 -14.45
C HIS A 294 12.25 10.61 -15.64
N LYS A 295 13.19 9.73 -15.40
CA LYS A 295 14.04 9.13 -16.43
C LYS A 295 14.32 7.67 -16.09
N THR A 296 14.35 6.84 -17.13
CA THR A 296 14.67 5.42 -17.02
C THR A 296 15.79 5.04 -17.97
N ARG A 297 16.50 3.97 -17.65
CA ARG A 297 17.49 3.34 -18.52
C ARG A 297 17.35 1.83 -18.43
N LEU A 298 17.36 1.18 -19.58
CA LEU A 298 17.43 -0.27 -19.72
C LEU A 298 18.87 -0.65 -20.12
N TYR A 299 19.41 -1.69 -19.51
CA TYR A 299 20.73 -2.24 -19.79
C TYR A 299 20.62 -3.57 -20.54
N ALA A 300 21.67 -3.95 -21.26
CA ALA A 300 21.75 -5.26 -21.89
C ALA A 300 21.84 -6.36 -20.83
N ASP A 301 22.69 -6.14 -19.83
CA ASP A 301 22.95 -7.08 -18.76
C ASP A 301 22.08 -6.82 -17.54
N PHE A 302 21.89 -7.85 -16.72
CA PHE A 302 21.17 -7.73 -15.46
C PHE A 302 22.08 -7.13 -14.38
N ILE A 303 21.49 -6.28 -13.56
CA ILE A 303 22.13 -5.64 -12.41
C ILE A 303 21.62 -6.35 -11.15
N TYR A 304 22.54 -6.64 -10.23
CA TYR A 304 22.24 -7.18 -8.91
C TYR A 304 22.88 -6.33 -7.80
N LYS A 305 24.14 -5.92 -7.99
CA LYS A 305 24.94 -5.19 -7.01
C LYS A 305 24.35 -3.80 -6.71
N PRO A 306 24.12 -3.44 -5.43
CA PRO A 306 23.56 -2.14 -5.06
C PRO A 306 24.33 -0.94 -5.59
N GLY A 307 25.68 -1.02 -5.62
CA GLY A 307 26.55 0.05 -6.14
C GLY A 307 26.33 0.36 -7.63
N ASP A 308 25.99 -0.65 -8.44
CA ASP A 308 25.73 -0.47 -9.87
C ASP A 308 24.36 0.19 -10.09
N PHE A 309 23.34 -0.20 -9.30
CA PHE A 309 22.05 0.49 -9.26
C PHE A 309 22.21 1.96 -8.85
N PHE A 310 23.01 2.23 -7.80
CA PHE A 310 23.27 3.59 -7.35
C PHE A 310 23.98 4.42 -8.43
N THR A 311 25.02 3.89 -9.04
CA THR A 311 25.77 4.57 -10.11
C THR A 311 24.86 4.92 -11.28
N SER A 312 23.98 3.98 -11.66
CA SER A 312 22.98 4.20 -12.70
C SER A 312 21.97 5.27 -12.30
N ALA A 313 21.39 5.16 -11.09
CA ALA A 313 20.42 6.11 -10.57
C ALA A 313 21.02 7.52 -10.41
N PHE A 314 22.26 7.63 -9.97
CA PHE A 314 23.00 8.90 -9.88
C PHE A 314 23.14 9.60 -11.23
N LYS A 315 23.59 8.86 -12.26
CA LYS A 315 23.69 9.40 -13.63
C LYS A 315 22.34 9.89 -14.16
N LEU A 316 21.26 9.15 -13.87
CA LEU A 316 19.90 9.56 -14.25
C LEU A 316 19.45 10.80 -13.48
N LEU A 317 19.67 10.85 -12.17
CA LEU A 317 19.29 11.98 -11.32
C LEU A 317 20.02 13.27 -11.73
N GLY A 318 21.26 13.17 -12.18
CA GLY A 318 22.04 14.31 -12.71
C GLY A 318 21.43 14.97 -13.95
N LEU A 319 20.52 14.29 -14.64
CA LEU A 319 19.78 14.84 -15.79
C LEU A 319 18.50 15.58 -15.38
N ALA A 320 18.13 15.56 -14.10
CA ALA A 320 16.92 16.23 -13.63
C ALA A 320 17.08 17.76 -13.67
N PRO A 321 16.06 18.51 -14.08
CA PRO A 321 16.08 19.98 -14.02
C PRO A 321 15.91 20.46 -12.57
N TYR A 322 16.96 21.07 -12.00
CA TYR A 322 16.94 21.64 -10.64
C TYR A 322 16.51 23.11 -10.62
N LYS A 323 15.45 23.44 -11.36
CA LYS A 323 14.85 24.80 -11.40
C LYS A 323 13.90 25.06 -10.21
N GLU A 324 13.49 23.98 -9.55
CA GLU A 324 12.53 24.00 -8.44
C GLU A 324 13.01 23.07 -7.33
N PRO A 325 12.64 23.34 -6.06
CA PRO A 325 13.06 22.47 -4.97
C PRO A 325 12.36 21.10 -5.03
N VAL A 326 13.14 20.05 -4.84
CA VAL A 326 12.69 18.66 -4.81
C VAL A 326 11.92 18.40 -3.51
N HIS A 327 10.71 17.86 -3.64
CA HIS A 327 9.86 17.46 -2.53
C HIS A 327 9.85 15.94 -2.31
N THR A 328 9.91 15.14 -3.40
CA THR A 328 9.92 13.67 -3.30
C THR A 328 10.95 13.10 -4.25
N LEU A 329 11.76 12.18 -3.76
CA LEU A 329 12.71 11.41 -4.55
C LEU A 329 12.26 9.95 -4.61
N THR A 330 12.31 9.35 -5.80
CA THR A 330 11.95 7.95 -6.04
C THR A 330 13.05 7.27 -6.84
N VAL A 331 13.42 6.06 -6.45
CA VAL A 331 14.26 5.13 -7.24
C VAL A 331 13.51 3.83 -7.44
N PHE A 332 13.60 3.24 -8.62
CA PHE A 332 12.97 1.96 -8.93
C PHE A 332 13.77 1.16 -9.96
N CYS A 333 13.62 -0.16 -9.90
CA CYS A 333 14.15 -1.07 -10.90
C CYS A 333 13.01 -1.87 -11.57
N PHE A 334 13.24 -2.29 -12.79
CA PHE A 334 12.26 -3.01 -13.63
C PHE A 334 12.99 -3.96 -14.59
N GLY A 335 12.21 -4.70 -15.43
CA GLY A 335 12.80 -5.74 -16.26
C GLY A 335 13.35 -6.87 -15.40
N LEU A 336 12.49 -7.37 -14.49
CA LEU A 336 12.84 -8.36 -13.48
C LEU A 336 12.96 -9.76 -14.07
N ILE A 337 13.94 -10.53 -13.58
CA ILE A 337 14.05 -11.97 -13.79
C ILE A 337 14.42 -12.64 -12.45
N LYS A 338 13.99 -13.87 -12.24
CA LYS A 338 14.38 -14.63 -11.06
C LYS A 338 15.86 -15.02 -11.09
N THR A 339 16.48 -15.05 -9.93
CA THR A 339 17.90 -15.40 -9.80
C THR A 339 18.21 -16.87 -10.09
N ASP A 340 17.24 -17.77 -9.91
CA ASP A 340 17.33 -19.21 -10.19
C ASP A 340 17.45 -19.54 -11.70
N THR A 341 17.08 -18.62 -12.59
CA THR A 341 17.19 -18.78 -14.05
C THR A 341 18.52 -18.28 -14.60
N PHE A 342 19.55 -18.17 -13.78
CA PHE A 342 20.79 -17.53 -14.14
C PHE A 342 21.80 -18.51 -14.79
N GLN A 343 22.40 -18.08 -15.91
CA GLN A 343 23.60 -18.70 -16.46
C GLN A 343 24.83 -17.96 -15.86
N PRO A 344 25.69 -18.66 -15.11
CA PRO A 344 26.89 -18.04 -14.53
C PRO A 344 27.80 -17.50 -15.63
N ASP A 345 28.51 -16.42 -15.34
CA ASP A 345 29.59 -15.94 -16.20
C ASP A 345 30.80 -16.89 -16.14
N LEU A 346 31.54 -16.97 -17.25
CA LEU A 346 32.66 -17.90 -17.39
C LEU A 346 33.75 -17.67 -16.34
N PHE A 347 33.88 -16.46 -15.82
CA PHE A 347 34.94 -16.03 -14.90
C PHE A 347 34.49 -15.97 -13.43
N GLY A 348 33.25 -16.28 -13.12
CA GLY A 348 32.72 -16.30 -11.74
C GLY A 348 32.68 -14.93 -11.04
N VAL A 349 32.81 -13.83 -11.77
CA VAL A 349 32.81 -12.46 -11.20
C VAL A 349 31.43 -12.11 -10.68
N GLU A 350 30.40 -12.46 -11.45
CA GLU A 350 29.01 -12.21 -11.05
C GLU A 350 28.63 -13.03 -9.81
N GLU A 351 29.01 -14.31 -9.75
CA GLU A 351 28.74 -15.17 -8.59
C GLU A 351 29.36 -14.60 -7.31
N LYS A 352 30.58 -14.07 -7.38
CA LYS A 352 31.23 -13.42 -6.25
C LYS A 352 30.47 -12.17 -5.80
N ASN A 353 29.95 -11.39 -6.74
CA ASN A 353 29.14 -10.20 -6.47
C ASN A 353 27.80 -10.57 -5.80
N TYR A 354 27.15 -11.66 -6.23
CA TYR A 354 25.94 -12.18 -5.58
C TYR A 354 26.21 -12.59 -4.13
N LYS A 355 27.22 -13.45 -3.92
CA LYS A 355 27.59 -13.90 -2.57
C LYS A 355 27.91 -12.73 -1.62
N LEU A 356 28.57 -11.68 -2.11
CA LEU A 356 28.85 -10.49 -1.32
C LEU A 356 27.58 -9.71 -0.96
N ALA A 357 26.69 -9.49 -1.91
CA ALA A 357 25.43 -8.78 -1.66
C ALA A 357 24.56 -9.55 -0.67
N ASP A 358 24.42 -10.87 -0.85
CA ASP A 358 23.63 -11.75 0.03
C ASP A 358 24.22 -11.80 1.45
N ALA A 359 25.55 -11.80 1.59
CA ALA A 359 26.21 -11.73 2.90
C ALA A 359 25.94 -10.41 3.63
N VAL A 360 25.99 -9.28 2.92
CA VAL A 360 25.63 -7.96 3.47
C VAL A 360 24.18 -7.92 3.88
N ASP A 361 23.27 -8.44 3.04
CA ASP A 361 21.84 -8.50 3.31
C ASP A 361 21.53 -9.40 4.53
N ALA A 362 22.21 -10.54 4.67
CA ALA A 362 22.09 -11.42 5.82
C ALA A 362 22.54 -10.74 7.13
N ILE A 363 23.62 -9.98 7.11
CA ILE A 363 24.10 -9.21 8.27
C ILE A 363 23.04 -8.16 8.64
N ASN A 364 22.57 -7.40 7.67
CA ASN A 364 21.56 -6.36 7.89
C ASN A 364 20.21 -6.93 8.38
N ALA A 365 19.79 -8.09 7.88
CA ALA A 365 18.60 -8.78 8.36
C ALA A 365 18.72 -9.22 9.83
N LYS A 366 19.90 -9.68 10.23
CA LYS A 366 20.16 -10.18 11.60
C LYS A 366 20.35 -9.05 12.62
N TRP A 367 21.09 -8.01 12.27
CA TRP A 367 21.56 -7.00 13.21
C TRP A 367 20.85 -5.64 13.06
N GLY A 368 19.97 -5.52 12.07
CA GLY A 368 19.18 -4.31 11.79
C GLY A 368 19.57 -3.66 10.46
N ASN A 369 18.61 -2.96 9.87
CA ASN A 369 18.77 -2.31 8.57
C ASN A 369 19.92 -1.28 8.59
N PHE A 370 20.84 -1.39 7.61
CA PHE A 370 21.98 -0.49 7.42
C PHE A 370 23.06 -0.54 8.49
N VAL A 371 23.18 -1.65 9.23
CA VAL A 371 24.34 -1.89 10.13
C VAL A 371 25.63 -2.00 9.31
N LEU A 372 25.54 -2.62 8.14
CA LEU A 372 26.61 -2.64 7.14
C LEU A 372 26.10 -2.00 5.85
N GLY A 373 26.85 -1.02 5.34
CA GLY A 373 26.49 -0.32 4.11
C GLY A 373 27.52 0.75 3.71
N PRO A 374 27.32 1.44 2.58
CA PRO A 374 28.21 2.52 2.14
C PRO A 374 28.29 3.66 3.16
N ALA A 375 29.48 4.22 3.38
CA ALA A 375 29.70 5.30 4.36
C ALA A 375 28.84 6.55 4.09
N SER A 376 28.47 6.80 2.84
CA SER A 376 27.59 7.92 2.47
C SER A 376 26.21 7.87 3.14
N ILE A 377 25.73 6.67 3.56
CA ILE A 377 24.45 6.52 4.27
C ILE A 377 24.51 7.17 5.65
N LEU A 378 25.66 7.32 6.27
CA LEU A 378 25.83 7.97 7.57
C LEU A 378 25.31 9.41 7.55
N LEU A 379 25.45 10.12 6.41
CA LEU A 379 24.93 11.48 6.22
C LEU A 379 23.39 11.54 6.19
N SER A 380 22.74 10.40 6.04
CA SER A 380 21.27 10.28 6.01
C SER A 380 20.71 9.37 7.12
N LYS A 381 21.46 9.21 8.24
CA LYS A 381 21.12 8.27 9.32
C LYS A 381 19.69 8.46 9.83
N ASP A 382 19.27 9.71 10.03
CA ASP A 382 17.95 10.06 10.55
C ASP A 382 16.88 10.22 9.46
N LEU A 383 17.28 10.12 8.18
CA LEU A 383 16.37 10.20 7.03
C LEU A 383 16.01 8.79 6.52
N VAL A 384 14.99 8.71 5.70
CA VAL A 384 14.50 7.44 5.10
C VAL A 384 14.30 6.36 6.17
N LYS A 385 13.69 6.75 7.30
CA LYS A 385 13.33 5.81 8.37
C LYS A 385 12.45 4.68 7.81
N ASP A 386 12.47 3.52 8.48
CA ASP A 386 11.54 2.45 8.13
C ASP A 386 10.11 2.92 8.35
N ARG A 387 9.29 2.76 7.34
CA ARG A 387 7.87 3.13 7.37
C ARG A 387 7.07 2.07 6.66
N ILE A 388 5.92 1.77 7.21
CA ILE A 388 5.03 0.83 6.60
C ILE A 388 4.29 1.52 5.45
N ALA A 389 4.35 0.92 4.25
CA ALA A 389 3.48 1.29 3.14
C ALA A 389 2.23 0.41 3.20
N PHE A 390 1.04 0.98 3.06
CA PHE A 390 -0.21 0.22 3.10
C PHE A 390 -0.24 -0.96 2.11
N GLY A 391 0.36 -0.82 0.94
CA GLY A 391 0.42 -1.87 -0.09
C GLY A 391 1.63 -2.82 -0.04
N GLY A 392 2.53 -2.68 0.94
CA GLY A 392 3.80 -3.41 1.01
C GLY A 392 3.74 -4.80 1.66
N VAL A 393 2.59 -5.47 1.66
CA VAL A 393 2.36 -6.73 2.41
C VAL A 393 2.88 -8.00 1.72
N ARG A 394 3.25 -7.95 0.44
CA ARG A 394 3.77 -9.13 -0.28
C ARG A 394 5.12 -9.65 0.24
N GLU A 395 5.80 -8.88 1.04
CA GLU A 395 7.11 -9.17 1.63
C GLU A 395 7.02 -9.50 3.13
N LEU A 396 5.81 -9.47 3.69
CA LEU A 396 5.52 -9.91 5.05
C LEU A 396 5.15 -11.39 5.00
N THR A 397 6.15 -12.23 5.10
CA THR A 397 5.99 -13.71 5.16
C THR A 397 6.37 -14.22 6.52
#